data_a57e533c999b67a00f000d93db0dd3d6
#
_entry.id   a57e533c999b67a00f000d93db0dd3d6
#
_cell.length_a   1.000
_cell.length_b   1.000
_cell.length_c   1.000
_cell.angle_alpha   90.00
_cell.angle_beta   90.00
_cell.angle_gamma   90.00
#
_symmetry.space_group_name_H-M   'P 1'
#
loop_
_entity.id
_entity.type
_entity.pdbx_description
1 polymer ?
#
loop_
_entity_poly.entity_id
_entity_poly.type
_entity_poly.pdbx_seq_one_letter_code
_entity_poly.pdbx_strand_id
1 'polypeptide(L)'
;PFYVGFFGVTTALFATLGTLLILYAASIGPTWNPWLISIVPPDLSYGLGLAPLREGGFWQIITFCAIGAFISWALREVEICRKLGIGYHVPFAYGFAIFAYISLVVIRPWLLGAWGFGFPYGIFSHLDWVSNTGYQYLHFHYNPAHMLAVSFFFTTGGALAFHGALVLSSVNPGRGEAVKSPEYEDAFFRDTIGYSVGTLGIHRLGLFLALSAGFWSAICIIISGPLWTRGWPEWWTWWLNLPIWS
;
A
#
# COMPACT_ATOMS: atom_id res chain seq x y z
N PRO A 1 -17.60 0.21 30.93
CA PRO A 1 -16.32 -0.52 30.91
C PRO A 1 -15.75 -0.49 29.50
N PHE A 2 -14.47 -0.15 29.41
CA PHE A 2 -13.75 -0.10 28.14
C PHE A 2 -13.48 -1.53 27.66
N TYR A 3 -14.15 -1.97 26.59
CA TYR A 3 -14.00 -3.31 26.05
C TYR A 3 -13.13 -3.29 24.79
N VAL A 4 -11.90 -3.79 24.90
CA VAL A 4 -10.94 -3.80 23.79
C VAL A 4 -11.21 -4.93 22.80
N GLY A 5 -11.74 -6.07 23.27
CA GLY A 5 -11.99 -7.25 22.46
C GLY A 5 -10.73 -8.00 22.04
N PHE A 6 -10.91 -9.21 21.52
CA PHE A 6 -9.79 -10.06 21.08
C PHE A 6 -8.89 -9.39 20.05
N PHE A 7 -9.47 -8.82 19.01
CA PHE A 7 -8.71 -8.17 17.94
C PHE A 7 -8.01 -6.87 18.40
N GLY A 8 -8.57 -6.15 19.37
CA GLY A 8 -7.89 -4.99 19.96
C GLY A 8 -6.67 -5.41 20.79
N VAL A 9 -6.77 -6.50 21.54
CA VAL A 9 -5.64 -7.05 22.30
C VAL A 9 -4.55 -7.55 21.36
N THR A 10 -4.89 -8.30 20.32
CA THR A 10 -3.89 -8.78 19.32
C THR A 10 -3.21 -7.62 18.60
N THR A 11 -3.95 -6.56 18.25
CA THR A 11 -3.37 -5.33 17.70
C THR A 11 -2.34 -4.73 18.64
N ALA A 12 -2.71 -4.57 19.92
CA ALA A 12 -1.81 -4.01 20.92
C ALA A 12 -0.54 -4.86 21.11
N LEU A 13 -0.66 -6.19 21.12
CA LEU A 13 0.48 -7.10 21.23
C LEU A 13 1.42 -6.95 20.03
N PHE A 14 0.92 -7.03 18.80
CA PHE A 14 1.73 -6.89 17.61
C PHE A 14 2.37 -5.49 17.52
N ALA A 15 1.62 -4.44 17.77
CA ALA A 15 2.14 -3.08 17.75
C ALA A 15 3.23 -2.86 18.81
N THR A 16 3.03 -3.37 20.04
CA THR A 16 4.02 -3.26 21.10
C THR A 16 5.28 -4.04 20.74
N LEU A 17 5.15 -5.28 20.28
CA LEU A 17 6.31 -6.09 19.89
C LEU A 17 7.08 -5.44 18.75
N GLY A 18 6.39 -4.99 17.70
CA GLY A 18 7.02 -4.30 16.58
C GLY A 18 7.74 -3.02 17.03
N THR A 19 7.11 -2.21 17.88
CA THR A 19 7.74 -1.00 18.44
C THR A 19 8.97 -1.31 19.26
N LEU A 20 8.91 -2.30 20.15
CA LEU A 20 10.07 -2.69 20.97
C LEU A 20 11.23 -3.20 20.10
N LEU A 21 10.93 -3.91 19.02
CA LEU A 21 11.97 -4.37 18.08
C LEU A 21 12.58 -3.20 17.30
N ILE A 22 11.80 -2.21 16.89
CA ILE A 22 12.30 -0.98 16.26
C ILE A 22 13.23 -0.24 17.23
N LEU A 23 12.79 -0.04 18.47
CA LEU A 23 13.60 0.62 19.51
C LEU A 23 14.88 -0.15 19.80
N TYR A 24 14.81 -1.48 19.90
CA TYR A 24 15.97 -2.32 20.10
C TYR A 24 16.94 -2.25 18.91
N ALA A 25 16.45 -2.43 17.68
CA ALA A 25 17.28 -2.32 16.49
C ALA A 25 17.97 -0.95 16.39
N ALA A 26 17.27 0.11 16.76
CA ALA A 26 17.84 1.45 16.81
C ALA A 26 18.89 1.60 17.91
N SER A 27 18.68 1.00 19.07
CA SER A 27 19.61 1.12 20.23
C SER A 27 20.96 0.43 20.00
N ILE A 28 20.99 -0.62 19.20
CA ILE A 28 22.22 -1.35 18.83
C ILE A 28 22.91 -0.79 17.58
N GLY A 29 22.33 0.23 16.95
CA GLY A 29 22.92 0.96 15.82
C GLY A 29 24.06 1.88 16.27
N PRO A 30 24.89 2.35 15.32
CA PRO A 30 26.08 3.15 15.64
C PRO A 30 25.75 4.52 16.25
N THR A 31 24.55 5.04 16.00
CA THR A 31 24.08 6.31 16.58
C THR A 31 22.59 6.25 16.85
N TRP A 32 22.18 6.67 18.06
CA TRP A 32 20.77 6.86 18.38
C TRP A 32 20.28 8.19 17.81
N ASN A 33 19.84 8.15 16.57
CA ASN A 33 19.23 9.29 15.92
C ASN A 33 17.97 8.83 15.18
N PRO A 34 16.76 9.26 15.60
CA PRO A 34 15.50 8.82 14.97
C PRO A 34 15.44 9.08 13.47
N TRP A 35 16.11 10.12 13.00
CA TRP A 35 16.15 10.47 11.59
C TRP A 35 17.03 9.55 10.75
N LEU A 36 18.02 8.90 11.39
CA LEU A 36 18.97 8.01 10.74
C LEU A 36 18.67 6.52 10.98
N ILE A 37 17.60 6.21 11.71
CA ILE A 37 17.16 4.83 11.88
C ILE A 37 16.79 4.27 10.52
N SER A 38 17.40 3.15 10.16
CA SER A 38 17.10 2.39 8.95
C SER A 38 17.08 0.92 9.28
N ILE A 39 15.91 0.31 9.13
CA ILE A 39 15.74 -1.14 9.27
C ILE A 39 15.59 -1.68 7.85
N VAL A 40 16.66 -2.30 7.37
CA VAL A 40 16.76 -2.74 5.99
C VAL A 40 16.19 -4.13 5.79
N PRO A 41 15.56 -4.41 4.63
CA PRO A 41 15.18 -5.77 4.28
C PRO A 41 16.43 -6.67 4.11
N PRO A 42 16.26 -8.00 4.10
CA PRO A 42 17.37 -8.94 3.87
C PRO A 42 18.07 -8.70 2.55
N ASP A 43 19.33 -9.13 2.46
CA ASP A 43 20.00 -9.22 1.16
C ASP A 43 19.26 -10.16 0.22
N LEU A 44 19.35 -9.93 -1.10
CA LEU A 44 18.66 -10.72 -2.11
C LEU A 44 19.09 -12.20 -2.10
N SER A 45 20.28 -12.50 -1.61
CA SER A 45 20.81 -13.87 -1.51
C SER A 45 20.01 -14.75 -0.55
N TYR A 46 19.30 -14.16 0.41
CA TYR A 46 18.40 -14.90 1.31
C TYR A 46 17.08 -15.33 0.62
N GLY A 47 16.78 -14.80 -0.57
CA GLY A 47 15.55 -15.11 -1.29
C GLY A 47 14.31 -14.85 -0.43
N LEU A 48 13.41 -15.83 -0.36
CA LEU A 48 12.23 -15.84 0.52
C LEU A 48 12.49 -16.51 1.88
N GLY A 49 13.73 -16.82 2.21
CA GLY A 49 14.12 -17.41 3.48
C GLY A 49 14.18 -16.40 4.62
N LEU A 50 14.46 -16.94 5.82
CA LEU A 50 14.72 -16.12 7.00
C LEU A 50 16.19 -15.67 7.01
N ALA A 51 16.41 -14.41 7.30
CA ALA A 51 17.72 -13.83 7.47
C ALA A 51 18.11 -13.72 8.95
N PRO A 52 19.41 -13.71 9.29
CA PRO A 52 19.87 -13.36 10.63
C PRO A 52 19.34 -11.99 11.05
N LEU A 53 19.14 -11.77 12.34
CA LEU A 53 18.49 -10.56 12.86
C LEU A 53 19.10 -9.28 12.30
N ARG A 54 20.44 -9.17 12.32
CA ARG A 54 21.14 -7.95 11.86
C ARG A 54 21.30 -7.85 10.35
N GLU A 55 20.97 -8.89 9.61
CA GLU A 55 21.08 -8.99 8.14
C GLU A 55 19.71 -8.92 7.46
N GLY A 56 18.71 -8.34 8.14
CA GLY A 56 17.34 -8.17 7.65
C GLY A 56 16.29 -8.94 8.46
N GLY A 57 16.67 -9.81 9.40
CA GLY A 57 15.72 -10.53 10.24
C GLY A 57 14.85 -9.59 11.08
N PHE A 58 15.38 -8.46 11.56
CA PHE A 58 14.56 -7.42 12.21
C PHE A 58 13.47 -6.90 11.29
N TRP A 59 13.81 -6.59 10.05
CA TRP A 59 12.85 -6.14 9.06
C TRP A 59 11.73 -7.16 8.86
N GLN A 60 12.07 -8.44 8.73
CA GLN A 60 11.09 -9.53 8.56
C GLN A 60 10.11 -9.62 9.73
N ILE A 61 10.63 -9.60 10.97
CA ILE A 61 9.78 -9.70 12.16
C ILE A 61 8.92 -8.44 12.33
N ILE A 62 9.49 -7.25 12.12
CA ILE A 62 8.75 -5.99 12.19
C ILE A 62 7.65 -5.95 11.13
N THR A 63 7.95 -6.39 9.90
CA THR A 63 6.94 -6.50 8.83
C THR A 63 5.81 -7.45 9.23
N PHE A 64 6.14 -8.61 9.79
CA PHE A 64 5.14 -9.54 10.31
C PHE A 64 4.28 -8.91 11.40
N CYS A 65 4.90 -8.21 12.36
CA CYS A 65 4.19 -7.51 13.43
C CYS A 65 3.29 -6.39 12.88
N ALA A 66 3.77 -5.62 11.91
CA ALA A 66 2.98 -4.55 11.28
C ALA A 66 1.76 -5.10 10.55
N ILE A 67 1.92 -6.16 9.75
CA ILE A 67 0.81 -6.83 9.07
C ILE A 67 -0.18 -7.40 10.09
N GLY A 68 0.31 -8.07 11.13
CA GLY A 68 -0.53 -8.60 12.19
C GLY A 68 -1.33 -7.52 12.92
N ALA A 69 -0.70 -6.37 13.24
CA ALA A 69 -1.36 -5.23 13.84
C ALA A 69 -2.43 -4.63 12.91
N PHE A 70 -2.09 -4.41 11.64
CA PHE A 70 -3.01 -3.81 10.66
C PHE A 70 -4.23 -4.68 10.41
N ILE A 71 -4.04 -5.98 10.19
CA ILE A 71 -5.16 -6.89 9.94
C ILE A 71 -6.03 -7.02 11.20
N SER A 72 -5.43 -7.19 12.37
CA SER A 72 -6.17 -7.27 13.63
C SER A 72 -7.00 -6.02 13.89
N TRP A 73 -6.43 -4.83 13.61
CA TRP A 73 -7.14 -3.57 13.75
C TRP A 73 -8.28 -3.43 12.75
N ALA A 74 -8.09 -3.82 11.49
CA ALA A 74 -9.17 -3.84 10.49
C ALA A 74 -10.33 -4.75 10.91
N LEU A 75 -10.02 -5.93 11.46
CA LEU A 75 -11.04 -6.85 11.98
C LEU A 75 -11.76 -6.27 13.21
N ARG A 76 -11.04 -5.52 14.05
CA ARG A 76 -11.63 -4.79 15.17
C ARG A 76 -12.59 -3.69 14.69
N GLU A 77 -12.22 -2.94 13.67
CA GLU A 77 -13.08 -1.92 13.05
C GLU A 77 -14.37 -2.55 12.48
N VAL A 78 -14.26 -3.69 11.79
CA VAL A 78 -15.42 -4.45 11.31
C VAL A 78 -16.33 -4.87 12.47
N GLU A 79 -15.75 -5.37 13.55
CA GLU A 79 -16.49 -5.77 14.75
C GLU A 79 -17.23 -4.58 15.37
N ILE A 80 -16.59 -3.42 15.47
CA ILE A 80 -17.19 -2.18 15.99
C ILE A 80 -18.33 -1.72 15.07
N CYS A 81 -18.11 -1.64 13.77
CA CYS A 81 -19.12 -1.24 12.80
C CYS A 81 -20.35 -2.15 12.89
N ARG A 82 -20.14 -3.47 13.02
CA ARG A 82 -21.25 -4.42 13.20
C ARG A 82 -22.02 -4.20 14.49
N LYS A 83 -21.33 -3.92 15.60
CA LYS A 83 -21.97 -3.64 16.90
C LYS A 83 -22.79 -2.35 16.87
N LEU A 84 -22.31 -1.35 16.16
CA LEU A 84 -22.97 -0.07 16.02
C LEU A 84 -24.07 -0.04 14.96
N GLY A 85 -24.19 -1.10 14.13
CA GLY A 85 -25.14 -1.15 13.04
C GLY A 85 -24.86 -0.13 11.93
N ILE A 86 -23.59 0.26 11.74
CA ILE A 86 -23.16 1.22 10.72
C ILE A 86 -22.47 0.52 9.54
N GLY A 87 -22.32 1.22 8.42
CA GLY A 87 -21.62 0.72 7.25
C GLY A 87 -20.10 0.52 7.50
N TYR A 88 -19.48 -0.27 6.65
CA TYR A 88 -18.05 -0.65 6.78
C TYR A 88 -17.10 0.31 6.06
N HIS A 89 -17.42 1.61 5.99
CA HIS A 89 -16.60 2.62 5.30
C HIS A 89 -15.19 2.75 5.92
N VAL A 90 -15.11 2.78 7.25
CA VAL A 90 -13.84 2.92 7.96
C VAL A 90 -12.91 1.73 7.71
N PRO A 91 -13.31 0.46 7.94
CA PRO A 91 -12.44 -0.68 7.66
C PRO A 91 -12.10 -0.82 6.17
N PHE A 92 -12.98 -0.44 5.24
CA PHE A 92 -12.66 -0.43 3.82
C PHE A 92 -11.60 0.64 3.47
N ALA A 93 -11.75 1.85 4.00
CA ALA A 93 -10.75 2.91 3.81
C ALA A 93 -9.38 2.51 4.36
N TYR A 94 -9.36 1.93 5.55
CA TYR A 94 -8.16 1.38 6.15
C TYR A 94 -7.59 0.19 5.34
N GLY A 95 -8.47 -0.65 4.79
CA GLY A 95 -8.12 -1.77 3.92
C GLY A 95 -7.32 -1.36 2.68
N PHE A 96 -7.61 -0.22 2.06
CA PHE A 96 -6.83 0.28 0.93
C PHE A 96 -5.37 0.53 1.31
N ALA A 97 -5.13 1.17 2.46
CA ALA A 97 -3.78 1.40 2.96
C ALA A 97 -3.05 0.09 3.28
N ILE A 98 -3.75 -0.88 3.91
CA ILE A 98 -3.19 -2.20 4.21
C ILE A 98 -2.80 -2.92 2.92
N PHE A 99 -3.67 -2.96 1.92
CA PHE A 99 -3.38 -3.63 0.66
C PHE A 99 -2.23 -2.97 -0.09
N ALA A 100 -2.12 -1.64 -0.09
CA ALA A 100 -0.99 -0.94 -0.67
C ALA A 100 0.32 -1.31 0.04
N TYR A 101 0.33 -1.34 1.38
CA TYR A 101 1.48 -1.75 2.16
C TYR A 101 1.88 -3.21 1.90
N ILE A 102 0.93 -4.14 1.97
CA ILE A 102 1.17 -5.57 1.68
C ILE A 102 1.68 -5.76 0.25
N SER A 103 1.17 -5.01 -0.71
CA SER A 103 1.65 -5.05 -2.08
C SER A 103 3.15 -4.71 -2.19
N LEU A 104 3.63 -3.74 -1.41
CA LEU A 104 5.02 -3.30 -1.44
C LEU A 104 5.97 -4.22 -0.65
N VAL A 105 5.51 -4.84 0.44
CA VAL A 105 6.40 -5.61 1.33
C VAL A 105 6.22 -7.13 1.22
N VAL A 106 5.12 -7.60 0.65
CA VAL A 106 4.84 -9.04 0.49
C VAL A 106 4.65 -9.41 -0.98
N ILE A 107 3.66 -8.83 -1.67
CA ILE A 107 3.28 -9.29 -3.01
C ILE A 107 4.42 -9.10 -4.00
N ARG A 108 4.94 -7.88 -4.09
CA ARG A 108 6.06 -7.58 -4.99
C ARG A 108 7.33 -8.38 -4.65
N PRO A 109 7.84 -8.40 -3.40
CA PRO A 109 8.98 -9.23 -3.04
C PRO A 109 8.77 -10.71 -3.29
N TRP A 110 7.59 -11.24 -3.00
CA TRP A 110 7.25 -12.64 -3.24
C TRP A 110 7.29 -13.00 -4.72
N LEU A 111 6.72 -12.16 -5.59
CA LEU A 111 6.74 -12.38 -7.05
C LEU A 111 8.16 -12.28 -7.61
N LEU A 112 9.00 -11.43 -7.03
CA LEU A 112 10.41 -11.27 -7.44
C LEU A 112 11.35 -12.30 -6.80
N GLY A 113 10.86 -13.09 -5.85
CA GLY A 113 11.59 -14.21 -5.25
C GLY A 113 12.53 -13.84 -4.11
N ALA A 114 12.48 -12.62 -3.55
CA ALA A 114 13.30 -12.23 -2.42
C ALA A 114 12.66 -11.11 -1.59
N TRP A 115 12.73 -11.23 -0.25
CA TRP A 115 12.27 -10.18 0.68
C TRP A 115 13.09 -8.88 0.56
N GLY A 116 14.31 -8.98 0.07
CA GLY A 116 15.19 -7.83 -0.19
C GLY A 116 14.62 -6.78 -1.15
N PHE A 117 13.60 -7.10 -1.92
CA PHE A 117 12.87 -6.15 -2.76
C PHE A 117 11.87 -5.28 -1.99
N GLY A 118 11.66 -5.53 -0.70
CA GLY A 118 10.90 -4.64 0.17
C GLY A 118 11.61 -3.31 0.39
N PHE A 119 10.88 -2.29 0.85
CA PHE A 119 11.50 -1.01 1.18
C PHE A 119 11.99 -0.97 2.63
N PRO A 120 13.07 -0.25 2.95
CA PRO A 120 13.58 -0.11 4.30
C PRO A 120 12.67 0.78 5.14
N TYR A 121 12.57 0.49 6.44
CA TYR A 121 11.84 1.32 7.39
C TYR A 121 12.76 2.38 7.97
N GLY A 122 12.54 3.61 7.59
CA GLY A 122 13.28 4.78 8.04
C GLY A 122 12.86 6.03 7.29
N ILE A 123 12.97 7.18 7.95
CA ILE A 123 12.47 8.46 7.40
C ILE A 123 13.21 8.83 6.12
N PHE A 124 14.54 8.74 6.12
CA PHE A 124 15.34 9.03 4.93
C PHE A 124 15.62 7.79 4.10
N SER A 125 15.79 6.62 4.73
CA SER A 125 16.18 5.41 4.01
C SER A 125 15.13 4.95 2.99
N HIS A 126 13.82 5.14 3.26
CA HIS A 126 12.81 4.79 2.27
C HIS A 126 12.83 5.76 1.06
N LEU A 127 13.21 7.02 1.26
CA LEU A 127 13.38 7.99 0.18
C LEU A 127 14.62 7.65 -0.65
N ASP A 128 15.72 7.31 -0.01
CA ASP A 128 16.95 6.84 -0.68
C ASP A 128 16.68 5.56 -1.46
N TRP A 129 15.86 4.65 -0.91
CA TRP A 129 15.46 3.43 -1.61
C TRP A 129 14.68 3.74 -2.89
N VAL A 130 13.74 4.68 -2.86
CA VAL A 130 12.99 5.10 -4.07
C VAL A 130 13.95 5.68 -5.11
N SER A 131 14.86 6.56 -4.70
CA SER A 131 15.85 7.17 -5.58
C SER A 131 16.81 6.14 -6.18
N ASN A 132 17.40 5.27 -5.34
CA ASN A 132 18.34 4.25 -5.77
C ASN A 132 17.70 3.19 -6.66
N THR A 133 16.48 2.77 -6.36
CA THR A 133 15.73 1.83 -7.20
C THR A 133 15.48 2.41 -8.58
N GLY A 134 15.10 3.69 -8.65
CA GLY A 134 14.93 4.39 -9.92
C GLY A 134 16.23 4.52 -10.71
N TYR A 135 17.37 4.72 -10.03
CA TYR A 135 18.67 4.84 -10.66
C TYR A 135 19.23 3.50 -11.14
N GLN A 136 19.11 2.44 -10.34
CA GLN A 136 19.59 1.09 -10.70
C GLN A 136 18.89 0.52 -11.92
N TYR A 137 17.60 0.80 -12.05
CA TYR A 137 16.80 0.35 -13.18
C TYR A 137 16.68 1.50 -14.19
N LEU A 138 17.81 1.84 -14.81
CA LEU A 138 17.90 2.88 -15.84
C LEU A 138 16.68 2.87 -16.76
N HIS A 139 16.08 4.05 -16.93
CA HIS A 139 14.87 4.21 -17.74
C HIS A 139 13.61 3.50 -17.20
N PHE A 140 13.58 3.10 -15.93
CA PHE A 140 12.41 2.42 -15.37
C PHE A 140 11.12 3.27 -15.49
N HIS A 141 11.23 4.59 -15.49
CA HIS A 141 10.12 5.51 -15.72
C HIS A 141 9.52 5.42 -17.12
N TYR A 142 10.22 4.83 -18.09
CA TYR A 142 9.66 4.49 -19.41
C TYR A 142 9.01 3.09 -19.43
N ASN A 143 9.11 2.34 -18.38
CA ASN A 143 8.55 1.00 -18.29
C ASN A 143 7.02 1.08 -18.14
N PRO A 144 6.21 0.56 -19.08
CA PRO A 144 4.76 0.64 -19.01
C PRO A 144 4.18 -0.08 -17.79
N ALA A 145 4.80 -1.15 -17.31
CA ALA A 145 4.33 -1.83 -16.11
C ALA A 145 4.53 -0.95 -14.86
N HIS A 146 5.63 -0.19 -14.77
CA HIS A 146 5.84 0.80 -13.73
C HIS A 146 4.80 1.93 -13.81
N MET A 147 4.52 2.43 -15.00
CA MET A 147 3.50 3.47 -15.21
C MET A 147 2.11 2.98 -14.78
N LEU A 148 1.76 1.73 -15.08
CA LEU A 148 0.52 1.11 -14.60
C LEU A 148 0.50 0.98 -13.07
N ALA A 149 1.58 0.54 -12.47
CA ALA A 149 1.68 0.43 -11.01
C ALA A 149 1.48 1.79 -10.32
N VAL A 150 2.14 2.83 -10.82
CA VAL A 150 2.01 4.20 -10.32
C VAL A 150 0.58 4.73 -10.53
N SER A 151 0.02 4.55 -11.72
CA SER A 151 -1.36 4.95 -12.03
C SER A 151 -2.36 4.30 -11.10
N PHE A 152 -2.26 2.99 -10.88
CA PHE A 152 -3.17 2.28 -9.98
C PHE A 152 -3.02 2.73 -8.53
N PHE A 153 -1.80 2.99 -8.08
CA PHE A 153 -1.55 3.51 -6.73
C PHE A 153 -2.20 4.89 -6.53
N PHE A 154 -1.96 5.83 -7.44
CA PHE A 154 -2.57 7.17 -7.37
C PHE A 154 -4.09 7.14 -7.55
N THR A 155 -4.60 6.31 -8.46
CA THR A 155 -6.04 6.16 -8.66
C THR A 155 -6.71 5.58 -7.41
N THR A 156 -6.06 4.64 -6.72
CA THR A 156 -6.55 4.12 -5.43
C THR A 156 -6.67 5.24 -4.40
N GLY A 157 -5.62 6.06 -4.25
CA GLY A 157 -5.62 7.21 -3.35
C GLY A 157 -6.69 8.24 -3.73
N GLY A 158 -6.82 8.53 -5.03
CA GLY A 158 -7.84 9.43 -5.56
C GLY A 158 -9.26 8.91 -5.31
N ALA A 159 -9.52 7.63 -5.56
CA ALA A 159 -10.81 7.01 -5.31
C ALA A 159 -11.19 7.06 -3.82
N LEU A 160 -10.23 6.79 -2.93
CA LEU A 160 -10.43 6.88 -1.48
C LEU A 160 -10.75 8.31 -1.04
N ALA A 161 -9.99 9.30 -1.50
CA ALA A 161 -10.20 10.70 -1.17
C ALA A 161 -11.56 11.21 -1.68
N PHE A 162 -11.92 10.85 -2.90
CA PHE A 162 -13.17 11.23 -3.54
C PHE A 162 -14.37 10.62 -2.81
N HIS A 163 -14.33 9.33 -2.54
CA HIS A 163 -15.34 8.64 -1.77
C HIS A 163 -15.51 9.25 -0.36
N GLY A 164 -14.40 9.50 0.34
CA GLY A 164 -14.41 10.17 1.65
C GLY A 164 -15.04 11.56 1.61
N ALA A 165 -14.73 12.36 0.58
CA ALA A 165 -15.32 13.68 0.37
C ALA A 165 -16.84 13.61 0.14
N LEU A 166 -17.31 12.65 -0.67
CA LEU A 166 -18.74 12.44 -0.91
C LEU A 166 -19.47 12.01 0.37
N VAL A 167 -18.88 11.11 1.16
CA VAL A 167 -19.44 10.69 2.46
C VAL A 167 -19.57 11.88 3.40
N LEU A 168 -18.51 12.69 3.53
CA LEU A 168 -18.54 13.89 4.38
C LEU A 168 -19.57 14.92 3.89
N SER A 169 -19.69 15.11 2.57
CA SER A 169 -20.67 16.03 1.98
C SER A 169 -22.11 15.58 2.19
N SER A 170 -22.35 14.29 2.40
CA SER A 170 -23.65 13.73 2.69
C SER A 170 -24.12 13.96 4.14
N VAL A 171 -23.23 14.39 5.04
CA VAL A 171 -23.57 14.73 6.42
C VAL A 171 -23.98 16.21 6.50
N ASN A 172 -25.21 16.46 6.91
CA ASN A 172 -25.69 17.84 7.13
C ASN A 172 -25.44 18.25 8.59
N PRO A 173 -24.43 19.09 8.86
CA PRO A 173 -24.06 19.47 10.22
C PRO A 173 -25.15 20.31 10.93
N GLY A 174 -26.09 20.90 10.17
CA GLY A 174 -27.16 21.72 10.74
C GLY A 174 -28.40 20.96 11.21
N ARG A 175 -28.56 19.70 10.81
CA ARG A 175 -29.77 18.90 11.13
C ARG A 175 -29.49 17.63 11.92
N GLY A 176 -28.24 17.24 12.11
CA GLY A 176 -27.89 15.98 12.77
C GLY A 176 -28.32 14.69 12.05
N GLU A 177 -28.92 14.84 10.87
CA GLU A 177 -29.35 13.73 10.04
C GLU A 177 -28.33 13.49 8.92
N ALA A 178 -27.79 12.29 8.87
CA ALA A 178 -27.01 11.85 7.71
C ALA A 178 -27.96 11.63 6.53
N VAL A 179 -27.74 12.34 5.45
CA VAL A 179 -28.33 11.94 4.15
C VAL A 179 -27.78 10.55 3.83
N LYS A 180 -28.61 9.66 3.28
CA LYS A 180 -28.15 8.31 2.91
C LYS A 180 -26.99 8.39 1.93
N SER A 181 -25.80 8.22 2.45
CA SER A 181 -24.52 8.39 1.71
C SER A 181 -24.47 7.60 0.38
N PRO A 182 -24.93 6.34 0.31
CA PRO A 182 -24.93 5.60 -0.96
C PRO A 182 -25.80 6.24 -2.04
N GLU A 183 -26.97 6.76 -1.69
CA GLU A 183 -27.88 7.39 -2.64
C GLU A 183 -27.31 8.71 -3.18
N TYR A 184 -26.63 9.46 -2.32
CA TYR A 184 -25.96 10.70 -2.73
C TYR A 184 -24.80 10.44 -3.68
N GLU A 185 -23.97 9.43 -3.37
CA GLU A 185 -22.84 9.04 -4.19
C GLU A 185 -23.28 8.52 -5.56
N ASP A 186 -24.30 7.66 -5.61
CA ASP A 186 -24.88 7.16 -6.84
C ASP A 186 -25.46 8.28 -7.70
N ALA A 187 -26.16 9.25 -7.09
CA ALA A 187 -26.67 10.42 -7.81
C ALA A 187 -25.53 11.26 -8.37
N PHE A 188 -24.50 11.52 -7.58
CA PHE A 188 -23.34 12.29 -8.02
C PHE A 188 -22.65 11.64 -9.23
N PHE A 189 -22.37 10.35 -9.18
CA PHE A 189 -21.75 9.65 -10.33
C PHE A 189 -22.64 9.64 -11.56
N ARG A 190 -23.93 9.36 -11.39
CA ARG A 190 -24.88 9.36 -12.50
C ARG A 190 -24.98 10.72 -13.18
N ASP A 191 -24.99 11.79 -12.39
CA ASP A 191 -25.17 13.14 -12.89
C ASP A 191 -23.87 13.72 -13.50
N THR A 192 -22.69 13.24 -13.07
CA THR A 192 -21.40 13.73 -13.57
C THR A 192 -20.83 12.92 -14.71
N ILE A 193 -20.90 11.58 -14.64
CA ILE A 193 -20.30 10.69 -15.66
C ILE A 193 -21.33 9.81 -16.37
N GLY A 194 -22.61 9.98 -16.07
CA GLY A 194 -23.70 9.22 -16.68
C GLY A 194 -23.78 7.75 -16.25
N TYR A 195 -23.03 7.34 -15.23
CA TYR A 195 -22.93 5.98 -14.76
C TYR A 195 -22.90 5.91 -13.24
N SER A 196 -23.67 4.98 -12.66
CA SER A 196 -23.64 4.70 -11.21
C SER A 196 -22.61 3.64 -10.90
N VAL A 197 -21.59 4.01 -10.10
CA VAL A 197 -20.58 3.07 -9.63
C VAL A 197 -21.05 2.33 -8.37
N GLY A 198 -21.86 2.97 -7.56
CA GLY A 198 -22.30 2.49 -6.25
C GLY A 198 -21.16 2.38 -5.23
N THR A 199 -21.51 2.49 -3.96
CA THR A 199 -20.55 2.45 -2.86
C THR A 199 -19.75 1.14 -2.83
N LEU A 200 -20.41 0.00 -3.05
CA LEU A 200 -19.71 -1.29 -3.10
C LEU A 200 -18.78 -1.40 -4.30
N GLY A 201 -19.17 -0.83 -5.44
CA GLY A 201 -18.36 -0.81 -6.65
C GLY A 201 -17.05 -0.05 -6.47
N ILE A 202 -17.10 1.14 -5.84
CA ILE A 202 -15.89 1.95 -5.60
C ILE A 202 -14.94 1.28 -4.59
N HIS A 203 -15.47 0.60 -3.57
CA HIS A 203 -14.66 -0.18 -2.63
C HIS A 203 -13.93 -1.33 -3.34
N ARG A 204 -14.65 -2.10 -4.16
CA ARG A 204 -14.06 -3.21 -4.93
C ARG A 204 -13.01 -2.71 -5.92
N LEU A 205 -13.29 -1.62 -6.62
CA LEU A 205 -12.34 -0.99 -7.54
C LEU A 205 -11.07 -0.55 -6.79
N GLY A 206 -11.21 0.14 -5.67
CA GLY A 206 -10.08 0.59 -4.87
C GLY A 206 -9.22 -0.56 -4.36
N LEU A 207 -9.82 -1.64 -3.84
CA LEU A 207 -9.09 -2.84 -3.43
C LEU A 207 -8.37 -3.52 -4.60
N PHE A 208 -9.03 -3.64 -5.75
CA PHE A 208 -8.43 -4.21 -6.95
C PHE A 208 -7.23 -3.38 -7.43
N LEU A 209 -7.36 -2.06 -7.47
CA LEU A 209 -6.28 -1.17 -7.89
C LEU A 209 -5.09 -1.21 -6.91
N ALA A 210 -5.35 -1.24 -5.60
CA ALA A 210 -4.31 -1.34 -4.58
C ALA A 210 -3.51 -2.64 -4.70
N LEU A 211 -4.20 -3.77 -4.88
CA LEU A 211 -3.57 -5.09 -5.07
C LEU A 211 -2.80 -5.14 -6.39
N SER A 212 -3.40 -4.62 -7.47
CA SER A 212 -2.79 -4.59 -8.80
C SER A 212 -1.53 -3.72 -8.85
N ALA A 213 -1.43 -2.66 -8.06
CA ALA A 213 -0.23 -1.82 -8.00
C ALA A 213 1.02 -2.63 -7.61
N GLY A 214 0.92 -3.51 -6.62
CA GLY A 214 2.02 -4.41 -6.23
C GLY A 214 2.36 -5.43 -7.30
N PHE A 215 1.37 -6.02 -7.95
CA PHE A 215 1.56 -6.96 -9.05
C PHE A 215 2.31 -6.30 -10.23
N TRP A 216 1.85 -5.16 -10.72
CA TRP A 216 2.50 -4.44 -11.81
C TRP A 216 3.88 -3.91 -11.43
N SER A 217 4.09 -3.55 -10.17
CA SER A 217 5.42 -3.18 -9.67
C SER A 217 6.40 -4.36 -9.74
N ALA A 218 5.96 -5.58 -9.43
CA ALA A 218 6.78 -6.79 -9.60
C ALA A 218 7.06 -7.07 -11.08
N ILE A 219 6.04 -7.02 -11.94
CA ILE A 219 6.21 -7.19 -13.38
C ILE A 219 7.20 -6.16 -13.94
N CYS A 220 7.11 -4.90 -13.50
CA CYS A 220 8.05 -3.85 -13.88
C CYS A 220 9.51 -4.27 -13.69
N ILE A 221 9.84 -4.82 -12.52
CA ILE A 221 11.23 -5.22 -12.23
C ILE A 221 11.63 -6.46 -13.04
N ILE A 222 10.75 -7.44 -13.17
CA ILE A 222 11.02 -8.65 -13.94
C ILE A 222 11.37 -8.30 -15.40
N ILE A 223 10.59 -7.43 -16.02
CA ILE A 223 10.79 -7.04 -17.41
C ILE A 223 11.83 -5.91 -17.58
N SER A 224 12.23 -5.24 -16.53
CA SER A 224 13.31 -4.24 -16.52
C SER A 224 14.70 -4.85 -16.27
N GLY A 225 14.81 -6.16 -16.27
CA GLY A 225 16.09 -6.86 -16.18
C GLY A 225 17.04 -6.59 -17.36
N PRO A 226 18.20 -7.25 -17.42
CA PRO A 226 19.25 -6.95 -18.40
C PRO A 226 18.82 -6.94 -19.86
N LEU A 227 17.76 -7.68 -20.18
CA LEU A 227 17.20 -7.73 -21.54
C LEU A 227 16.44 -6.46 -21.94
N TRP A 228 15.97 -5.68 -20.96
CA TRP A 228 15.06 -4.56 -21.17
C TRP A 228 15.68 -3.18 -20.91
N THR A 229 16.83 -3.12 -20.25
CA THR A 229 17.52 -1.86 -19.93
C THR A 229 17.93 -1.05 -21.16
N ARG A 230 18.11 -1.69 -22.30
CA ARG A 230 18.43 -1.04 -23.58
C ARG A 230 17.20 -0.83 -24.47
N GLY A 231 16.12 -1.59 -24.23
CA GLY A 231 14.97 -1.66 -25.13
C GLY A 231 13.86 -0.67 -24.87
N TRP A 232 13.76 -0.07 -23.67
CA TRP A 232 12.64 0.81 -23.34
C TRP A 232 12.56 2.08 -24.20
N PRO A 233 13.66 2.82 -24.45
CA PRO A 233 13.61 3.97 -25.35
C PRO A 233 13.23 3.58 -26.76
N GLU A 234 13.75 2.45 -27.27
CA GLU A 234 13.42 1.94 -28.61
C GLU A 234 11.98 1.48 -28.70
N TRP A 235 11.47 0.79 -27.66
CA TRP A 235 10.06 0.37 -27.56
C TRP A 235 9.12 1.55 -27.59
N TRP A 236 9.38 2.64 -26.82
CA TRP A 236 8.59 3.84 -26.82
C TRP A 236 8.63 4.57 -28.18
N THR A 237 9.80 4.62 -28.80
CA THR A 237 9.96 5.16 -30.14
C THR A 237 9.11 4.38 -31.14
N TRP A 238 9.14 3.05 -31.07
CA TRP A 238 8.31 2.20 -31.91
C TRP A 238 6.81 2.44 -31.62
N TRP A 239 6.40 2.45 -30.36
CA TRP A 239 5.01 2.67 -29.98
C TRP A 239 4.47 4.01 -30.46
N LEU A 240 5.21 5.10 -30.26
CA LEU A 240 4.80 6.44 -30.67
C LEU A 240 4.75 6.62 -32.20
N ASN A 241 5.45 5.79 -32.94
CA ASN A 241 5.45 5.78 -34.41
C ASN A 241 4.44 4.81 -35.02
N LEU A 242 3.59 4.16 -34.22
CA LEU A 242 2.51 3.34 -34.78
C LEU A 242 1.51 4.22 -35.56
N PRO A 243 1.01 3.74 -36.74
CA PRO A 243 0.08 4.49 -37.56
C PRO A 243 -1.26 4.83 -36.90
N ILE A 244 -1.54 4.17 -35.77
CA ILE A 244 -2.78 4.42 -34.99
C ILE A 244 -2.79 5.77 -34.26
N TRP A 245 -1.62 6.43 -34.15
CA TRP A 245 -1.47 7.73 -33.49
C TRP A 245 -1.31 8.90 -34.50
N SER A 246 -1.16 8.58 -35.76
CA SER A 246 -1.11 9.54 -36.88
C SER A 246 -2.48 9.65 -37.57
#